data_6d8440b49568b4176abccc498f72dc16
#
_entry.id   6d8440b49568b4176abccc498f72dc16
#
_cell.length_a   1.000
_cell.length_b   1.000
_cell.length_c   1.000
_cell.angle_alpha   90.00
_cell.angle_beta   90.00
_cell.angle_gamma   90.00
#
_symmetry.space_group_name_H-M   'P 1'
#
loop_
_entity.id
_entity.type
_entity.pdbx_description
1 polymer ?
#
loop_
_entity_poly.entity_id
_entity_poly.type
_entity_poly.pdbx_seq_one_letter_code
_entity_poly.pdbx_strand_id
1 'polypeptide(L)'
;VADSRDVFIVCNNIAEMGGLQRWAHHLAGLLSGRGHRVTLVGVTDALERHDHGRDPGYERVVLHQHWRAPSMKWRPGSPWGRLNLPARSRDLWRTAALRQGAARLTDLFRAARPGGVVIAAQVWAMEWVRAADTTGLKVIGMSHESYRATRRSSRYARVLEHFAEADRLLALTREDADAWAREGMSNAGDMPNPLHVSPGRYPTLKDPVVTCLGRLSHEKGVDLALEAWAQVSPRHPDWRLRVYGSGPLEDRLRRLAGSWEISEVVEFHGATHDIETALAESSIFALPSREEGFPMSVLEAMAYGLPTVAFDCAPGVRELLTDGHDALLIWPGDTVGFAAALDRLIRDEDFRHELGGHARESVRRFDPELVLDRWEHLFSLLDHRPGAERRAPAEPLTTVLPHSAAAGEPSLK
;
A
#
# COMPACT_ATOMS: atom_id res chain seq x y z
N VAL A 1 -14.66 26.27 6.79
CA VAL A 1 -13.29 26.14 6.24
C VAL A 1 -12.46 25.54 7.36
N ALA A 2 -11.97 24.32 7.17
CA ALA A 2 -11.06 23.71 8.16
C ALA A 2 -9.80 24.58 8.30
N ASP A 3 -9.27 24.71 9.53
CA ASP A 3 -8.07 25.50 9.77
C ASP A 3 -6.90 24.91 8.96
N SER A 4 -6.23 25.75 8.16
CA SER A 4 -5.05 25.37 7.37
C SER A 4 -3.95 24.83 8.28
N ARG A 5 -3.49 23.60 7.99
CA ARG A 5 -2.46 22.88 8.78
C ARG A 5 -1.21 22.63 7.99
N ASP A 6 -0.14 22.37 8.70
CA ASP A 6 1.08 21.82 8.13
C ASP A 6 0.99 20.30 8.18
N VAL A 7 1.06 19.66 7.01
CA VAL A 7 0.93 18.20 6.87
C VAL A 7 2.20 17.64 6.25
N PHE A 8 2.85 16.71 6.94
CA PHE A 8 4.05 16.01 6.48
C PHE A 8 3.69 14.57 6.14
N ILE A 9 3.79 14.17 4.88
CA ILE A 9 3.61 12.78 4.46
C ILE A 9 4.99 12.17 4.27
N VAL A 10 5.36 11.21 5.15
CA VAL A 10 6.70 10.62 5.17
C VAL A 10 6.65 9.21 4.60
N CYS A 11 7.38 8.99 3.50
CA CYS A 11 7.49 7.72 2.77
C CYS A 11 8.92 7.21 2.77
N ASN A 12 9.12 5.92 2.49
CA ASN A 12 10.46 5.36 2.29
C ASN A 12 11.18 6.07 1.12
N ASN A 13 10.49 6.21 0.00
CA ASN A 13 10.86 7.05 -1.14
C ASN A 13 9.60 7.66 -1.78
N ILE A 14 9.77 8.71 -2.56
CA ILE A 14 8.67 9.45 -3.18
C ILE A 14 8.78 9.52 -4.71
N ALA A 15 9.82 8.99 -5.30
CA ALA A 15 10.11 9.14 -6.73
C ALA A 15 10.06 7.82 -7.51
N GLU A 16 9.87 6.66 -6.88
CA GLU A 16 9.68 5.38 -7.57
C GLU A 16 8.26 5.26 -8.14
N MET A 17 8.12 4.44 -9.19
CA MET A 17 6.81 4.04 -9.67
C MET A 17 6.20 2.99 -8.72
N GLY A 18 5.02 3.28 -8.16
CA GLY A 18 4.30 2.35 -7.28
C GLY A 18 2.97 2.88 -6.81
N GLY A 19 2.10 1.99 -6.36
CA GLY A 19 0.78 2.36 -5.84
C GLY A 19 0.85 3.28 -4.63
N LEU A 20 1.79 3.04 -3.72
CA LEU A 20 1.97 3.87 -2.53
C LEU A 20 2.49 5.26 -2.88
N GLN A 21 3.43 5.39 -3.80
CA GLN A 21 3.92 6.68 -4.26
C GLN A 21 2.81 7.48 -4.96
N ARG A 22 2.06 6.84 -5.86
CA ARG A 22 0.87 7.48 -6.47
C ARG A 22 -0.12 7.97 -5.41
N TRP A 23 -0.43 7.13 -4.42
CA TRP A 23 -1.29 7.51 -3.31
C TRP A 23 -0.74 8.72 -2.55
N ALA A 24 0.56 8.72 -2.20
CA ALA A 24 1.17 9.78 -1.42
C ALA A 24 1.15 11.12 -2.16
N HIS A 25 1.48 11.11 -3.45
CA HIS A 25 1.40 12.30 -4.30
C HIS A 25 -0.03 12.78 -4.48
N HIS A 26 -0.98 11.86 -4.68
CA HIS A 26 -2.39 12.19 -4.84
C HIS A 26 -2.96 12.81 -3.55
N LEU A 27 -2.75 12.17 -2.39
CA LEU A 27 -3.19 12.72 -1.10
C LEU A 27 -2.55 14.08 -0.81
N ALA A 28 -1.24 14.25 -1.11
CA ALA A 28 -0.56 15.52 -0.94
C ALA A 28 -1.20 16.63 -1.78
N GLY A 29 -1.54 16.34 -3.04
CA GLY A 29 -2.22 17.26 -3.94
C GLY A 29 -3.63 17.63 -3.45
N LEU A 30 -4.41 16.63 -3.01
CA LEU A 30 -5.75 16.82 -2.48
C LEU A 30 -5.75 17.72 -1.22
N LEU A 31 -4.90 17.42 -0.25
CA LEU A 31 -4.76 18.20 0.98
C LEU A 31 -4.27 19.64 0.69
N SER A 32 -3.33 19.77 -0.26
CA SER A 32 -2.88 21.09 -0.70
C SER A 32 -3.99 21.89 -1.38
N GLY A 33 -4.82 21.24 -2.20
CA GLY A 33 -6.01 21.84 -2.83
C GLY A 33 -7.04 22.35 -1.82
N ARG A 34 -7.13 21.72 -0.62
CA ARG A 34 -7.95 22.19 0.50
C ARG A 34 -7.30 23.28 1.34
N GLY A 35 -6.09 23.75 0.95
CA GLY A 35 -5.40 24.87 1.60
C GLY A 35 -4.46 24.49 2.74
N HIS A 36 -4.17 23.18 2.95
CA HIS A 36 -3.12 22.77 3.86
C HIS A 36 -1.73 23.01 3.24
N ARG A 37 -0.74 23.32 4.07
CA ARG A 37 0.67 23.37 3.65
C ARG A 37 1.26 21.98 3.73
N VAL A 38 1.45 21.32 2.60
CA VAL A 38 1.86 19.92 2.54
C VAL A 38 3.32 19.80 2.13
N THR A 39 4.07 18.99 2.89
CA THR A 39 5.44 18.57 2.56
C THR A 39 5.48 17.05 2.43
N LEU A 40 5.77 16.56 1.23
CA LEU A 40 5.97 15.13 0.95
C LEU A 40 7.44 14.79 1.12
N VAL A 41 7.74 13.90 2.07
CA VAL A 41 9.11 13.59 2.49
C VAL A 41 9.47 12.15 2.11
N GLY A 42 10.53 11.97 1.32
CA GLY A 42 11.18 10.69 1.09
C GLY A 42 12.35 10.48 2.03
N VAL A 43 12.41 9.34 2.73
CA VAL A 43 13.58 9.01 3.55
C VAL A 43 14.81 8.82 2.68
N THR A 44 14.66 8.09 1.56
CA THR A 44 15.73 7.90 0.57
C THR A 44 15.27 8.33 -0.82
N ASP A 45 16.25 8.58 -1.69
CA ASP A 45 16.00 8.80 -3.11
C ASP A 45 15.66 7.48 -3.83
N ALA A 46 15.00 7.59 -4.97
CA ALA A 46 14.70 6.47 -5.86
C ALA A 46 15.90 6.14 -6.75
N LEU A 47 16.02 4.87 -7.16
CA LEU A 47 17.01 4.48 -8.18
C LEU A 47 16.62 4.98 -9.56
N GLU A 48 15.34 4.78 -9.90
CA GLU A 48 14.72 5.25 -11.12
C GLU A 48 13.65 6.25 -10.72
N ARG A 49 13.82 7.49 -11.15
CA ARG A 49 12.86 8.56 -10.83
C ARG A 49 11.73 8.53 -11.84
N HIS A 50 10.52 8.44 -11.31
CA HIS A 50 9.29 8.62 -12.08
C HIS A 50 8.80 10.07 -11.95
N ASP A 51 8.28 10.63 -13.03
CA ASP A 51 7.69 11.97 -13.02
C ASP A 51 6.24 11.88 -12.50
N HIS A 52 6.02 12.36 -11.29
CA HIS A 52 4.69 12.48 -10.66
C HIS A 52 4.05 13.86 -10.90
N GLY A 53 4.41 14.52 -11.98
CA GLY A 53 3.89 15.84 -12.37
C GLY A 53 4.79 17.00 -11.93
N ARG A 54 4.71 18.09 -12.70
CA ARG A 54 5.42 19.35 -12.46
C ARG A 54 4.51 20.30 -11.69
N ASP A 55 5.06 21.03 -10.73
CA ASP A 55 4.36 22.01 -9.90
C ASP A 55 3.10 21.46 -9.18
N PRO A 56 3.28 20.51 -8.25
CA PRO A 56 2.16 19.78 -7.65
C PRO A 56 1.39 20.57 -6.56
N GLY A 57 1.74 21.82 -6.30
CA GLY A 57 1.15 22.64 -5.23
C GLY A 57 1.60 22.25 -3.81
N TYR A 58 2.54 21.31 -3.64
CA TYR A 58 3.13 20.89 -2.36
C TYR A 58 4.64 20.73 -2.46
N GLU A 59 5.33 20.85 -1.33
CA GLU A 59 6.78 20.73 -1.25
C GLU A 59 7.23 19.25 -1.29
N ARG A 60 8.39 18.98 -1.90
CA ARG A 60 9.04 17.66 -1.93
C ARG A 60 10.42 17.73 -1.30
N VAL A 61 10.68 16.88 -0.34
CA VAL A 61 11.96 16.79 0.38
C VAL A 61 12.48 15.36 0.37
N VAL A 62 13.78 15.17 0.14
CA VAL A 62 14.45 13.88 0.27
C VAL A 62 15.53 13.99 1.34
N LEU A 63 15.46 13.14 2.38
CA LEU A 63 16.37 13.20 3.50
C LEU A 63 17.78 12.71 3.12
N HIS A 64 17.89 11.68 2.27
CA HIS A 64 19.15 11.06 1.86
C HIS A 64 19.22 10.89 0.34
N GLN A 65 19.88 11.81 -0.38
CA GLN A 65 19.87 11.86 -1.85
C GLN A 65 20.67 10.75 -2.54
N HIS A 66 21.70 10.16 -1.91
CA HIS A 66 22.60 9.20 -2.54
C HIS A 66 22.84 7.94 -1.73
N TRP A 67 21.96 7.66 -0.76
CA TRP A 67 22.20 6.58 0.18
C TRP A 67 20.98 5.64 0.29
N ARG A 68 21.28 4.35 0.33
CA ARG A 68 20.30 3.31 0.64
C ARG A 68 20.55 2.78 2.04
N ALA A 69 19.70 3.14 2.97
CA ALA A 69 19.73 2.53 4.28
C ALA A 69 19.42 1.04 4.17
N PRO A 70 20.15 0.16 4.87
CA PRO A 70 19.67 -1.19 5.09
C PRO A 70 18.28 -1.14 5.73
N SER A 71 17.32 -1.83 5.16
CA SER A 71 15.92 -1.79 5.62
C SER A 71 15.70 -2.40 7.01
N MET A 72 16.65 -3.14 7.53
CA MET A 72 16.54 -3.84 8.81
C MET A 72 17.79 -3.66 9.67
N LYS A 73 17.57 -3.46 10.97
CA LYS A 73 18.62 -3.54 11.97
C LYS A 73 19.14 -4.97 12.04
N TRP A 74 20.47 -5.11 11.97
CA TRP A 74 21.09 -6.43 12.10
C TRP A 74 20.96 -6.96 13.54
N ARG A 75 20.47 -8.19 13.68
CA ARG A 75 20.39 -8.91 14.95
C ARG A 75 21.20 -10.21 14.81
N PRO A 76 22.30 -10.40 15.60
CA PRO A 76 23.07 -11.62 15.52
C PRO A 76 22.25 -12.81 16.03
N GLY A 77 22.11 -13.84 15.19
CA GLY A 77 21.41 -15.10 15.54
C GLY A 77 22.23 -16.02 16.45
N SER A 78 23.51 -15.69 16.71
CA SER A 78 24.41 -16.47 17.59
C SER A 78 25.46 -15.57 18.24
N PRO A 79 26.11 -16.01 19.34
CA PRO A 79 27.20 -15.27 19.96
C PRO A 79 28.36 -14.96 18.98
N TRP A 80 28.68 -15.89 18.08
CA TRP A 80 29.71 -15.72 17.04
C TRP A 80 29.29 -14.69 15.97
N GLY A 81 28.01 -14.53 15.73
CA GLY A 81 27.49 -13.49 14.84
C GLY A 81 27.91 -12.07 15.31
N ARG A 82 28.12 -11.86 16.62
CA ARG A 82 28.59 -10.57 17.18
C ARG A 82 29.96 -10.16 16.67
N LEU A 83 30.75 -11.09 16.15
CA LEU A 83 32.08 -10.84 15.56
C LEU A 83 32.01 -10.47 14.07
N ASN A 84 30.83 -10.44 13.46
CA ASN A 84 30.65 -10.04 12.06
C ASN A 84 30.86 -8.54 11.89
N LEU A 85 32.09 -8.13 11.66
CA LEU A 85 32.51 -6.73 11.49
C LEU A 85 31.77 -6.02 10.33
N PRO A 86 31.59 -6.65 9.14
CA PRO A 86 30.82 -6.03 8.07
C PRO A 86 29.35 -5.77 8.44
N ALA A 87 28.72 -6.66 9.21
CA ALA A 87 27.35 -6.45 9.67
C ALA A 87 27.27 -5.34 10.72
N ARG A 88 28.24 -5.27 11.63
CA ARG A 88 28.35 -4.19 12.63
C ARG A 88 28.59 -2.84 11.98
N SER A 89 29.50 -2.75 11.00
CA SER A 89 29.73 -1.50 10.28
C SER A 89 28.46 -1.01 9.56
N ARG A 90 27.74 -1.90 8.88
CA ARG A 90 26.46 -1.56 8.26
C ARG A 90 25.40 -1.06 9.26
N ASP A 91 25.33 -1.65 10.46
CA ASP A 91 24.41 -1.22 11.51
C ASP A 91 24.78 0.15 12.08
N LEU A 92 26.09 0.43 12.24
CA LEU A 92 26.59 1.76 12.63
C LEU A 92 26.24 2.81 11.57
N TRP A 93 26.46 2.51 10.29
CA TRP A 93 26.09 3.40 9.19
C TRP A 93 24.59 3.66 9.17
N ARG A 94 23.76 2.62 9.35
CA ARG A 94 22.31 2.77 9.45
C ARG A 94 21.92 3.68 10.62
N THR A 95 22.53 3.49 11.78
CA THR A 95 22.26 4.30 12.97
C THR A 95 22.68 5.76 12.77
N ALA A 96 23.83 6.01 12.15
CA ALA A 96 24.28 7.37 11.82
C ALA A 96 23.30 8.06 10.85
N ALA A 97 22.88 7.37 9.81
CA ALA A 97 21.92 7.91 8.86
C ALA A 97 20.53 8.13 9.48
N LEU A 98 20.08 7.23 10.34
CA LEU A 98 18.84 7.42 11.09
C LEU A 98 18.92 8.72 11.93
N ARG A 99 20.01 8.94 12.66
CA ARG A 99 20.22 10.17 13.44
C ARG A 99 20.24 11.42 12.56
N GLN A 100 20.96 11.37 11.43
CA GLN A 100 21.02 12.50 10.50
C GLN A 100 19.65 12.81 9.86
N GLY A 101 18.94 11.78 9.40
CA GLY A 101 17.59 11.95 8.83
C GLY A 101 16.58 12.43 9.86
N ALA A 102 16.64 11.90 11.09
CA ALA A 102 15.80 12.35 12.20
C ALA A 102 16.06 13.81 12.57
N ALA A 103 17.33 14.27 12.56
CA ALA A 103 17.65 15.68 12.78
C ALA A 103 17.01 16.58 11.70
N ARG A 104 17.12 16.19 10.42
CA ARG A 104 16.49 16.93 9.32
C ARG A 104 14.95 16.95 9.43
N LEU A 105 14.33 15.83 9.82
CA LEU A 105 12.89 15.80 10.11
C LEU A 105 12.54 16.70 11.28
N THR A 106 13.35 16.72 12.34
CA THR A 106 13.17 17.61 13.49
C THR A 106 13.17 19.06 13.08
N ASP A 107 14.12 19.47 12.21
CA ASP A 107 14.17 20.84 11.70
C ASP A 107 12.92 21.22 10.88
N LEU A 108 12.43 20.31 10.02
CA LEU A 108 11.18 20.47 9.28
C LEU A 108 9.98 20.59 10.23
N PHE A 109 9.91 19.72 11.23
CA PHE A 109 8.78 19.67 12.18
C PHE A 109 8.73 20.88 13.10
N ARG A 110 9.89 21.43 13.51
CA ARG A 110 9.97 22.66 14.31
C ARG A 110 9.52 23.90 13.57
N ALA A 111 9.59 23.91 12.24
CA ALA A 111 9.08 24.97 11.41
C ALA A 111 7.56 24.93 11.22
N ALA A 112 6.89 23.87 11.70
CA ALA A 112 5.46 23.70 11.58
C ALA A 112 4.70 24.55 12.60
N ARG A 113 3.52 25.00 12.18
CA ARG A 113 2.56 25.64 13.07
C ARG A 113 2.00 24.62 14.09
N PRO A 114 1.60 25.09 15.29
CA PRO A 114 0.93 24.20 16.25
C PRO A 114 -0.28 23.47 15.62
N GLY A 115 -0.50 22.20 15.97
CA GLY A 115 -1.57 21.38 15.39
C GLY A 115 -1.22 20.76 14.04
N GLY A 116 0.03 20.84 13.60
CA GLY A 116 0.50 20.12 12.42
C GLY A 116 0.40 18.61 12.55
N VAL A 117 0.40 17.91 11.42
CA VAL A 117 0.19 16.46 11.34
C VAL A 117 1.33 15.80 10.57
N VAL A 118 1.82 14.68 11.10
CA VAL A 118 2.78 13.79 10.42
C VAL A 118 2.10 12.49 10.07
N ILE A 119 2.06 12.14 8.79
CA ILE A 119 1.52 10.87 8.28
C ILE A 119 2.70 10.01 7.83
N ALA A 120 3.05 8.99 8.62
CA ALA A 120 4.06 8.01 8.23
C ALA A 120 3.41 6.91 7.39
N ALA A 121 3.65 6.93 6.09
CA ALA A 121 2.97 6.06 5.12
C ALA A 121 3.49 4.60 5.14
N GLN A 122 4.60 4.31 5.80
CA GLN A 122 5.20 2.97 5.85
C GLN A 122 5.93 2.73 7.16
N VAL A 123 6.00 1.47 7.56
CA VAL A 123 6.65 1.03 8.82
C VAL A 123 8.10 1.52 8.92
N TRP A 124 8.84 1.48 7.82
CA TRP A 124 10.23 1.92 7.83
C TRP A 124 10.34 3.46 7.93
N ALA A 125 9.48 4.22 7.26
CA ALA A 125 9.41 5.67 7.42
C ALA A 125 9.08 6.07 8.87
N MET A 126 8.21 5.30 9.55
CA MET A 126 7.85 5.53 10.94
C MET A 126 9.05 5.44 11.89
N GLU A 127 10.07 4.61 11.61
CA GLU A 127 11.29 4.57 12.42
C GLU A 127 12.02 5.93 12.43
N TRP A 128 12.03 6.64 11.29
CA TRP A 128 12.61 7.99 11.18
C TRP A 128 11.77 9.03 11.89
N VAL A 129 10.45 8.96 11.75
CA VAL A 129 9.52 9.86 12.44
C VAL A 129 9.66 9.71 13.95
N ARG A 130 9.74 8.47 14.46
CA ARG A 130 9.94 8.23 15.91
C ARG A 130 11.29 8.68 16.46
N ALA A 131 12.30 8.71 15.62
CA ALA A 131 13.63 9.21 16.01
C ALA A 131 13.73 10.74 15.95
N ALA A 132 12.77 11.43 15.35
CA ALA A 132 12.68 12.88 15.27
C ALA A 132 11.86 13.46 16.44
N ASP A 133 12.06 14.75 16.72
CA ASP A 133 11.25 15.50 17.67
C ASP A 133 9.91 15.88 17.00
N THR A 134 8.84 15.25 17.45
CA THR A 134 7.46 15.48 16.97
C THR A 134 6.61 16.27 17.99
N THR A 135 7.26 16.98 18.92
CA THR A 135 6.56 17.76 19.94
C THR A 135 5.63 18.79 19.30
N GLY A 136 4.37 18.84 19.74
CA GLY A 136 3.35 19.73 19.19
C GLY A 136 2.67 19.25 17.90
N LEU A 137 3.10 18.12 17.33
CA LEU A 137 2.49 17.52 16.14
C LEU A 137 1.69 16.26 16.49
N LYS A 138 0.69 15.96 15.66
CA LYS A 138 -0.04 14.69 15.72
C LYS A 138 0.61 13.70 14.76
N VAL A 139 0.85 12.47 15.22
CA VAL A 139 1.51 11.43 14.42
C VAL A 139 0.53 10.34 14.07
N ILE A 140 0.35 10.12 12.78
CA ILE A 140 -0.50 9.08 12.20
C ILE A 140 0.41 8.11 11.46
N GLY A 141 0.29 6.82 11.76
CA GLY A 141 0.95 5.76 10.99
C GLY A 141 -0.05 5.06 10.08
N MET A 142 0.35 4.71 8.87
CA MET A 142 -0.48 3.96 7.94
C MET A 142 0.09 2.58 7.63
N SER A 143 -0.79 1.59 7.54
CA SER A 143 -0.51 0.24 7.05
C SER A 143 -1.21 0.05 5.71
N HIS A 144 -0.44 0.07 4.61
CA HIS A 144 -0.96 -0.15 3.25
C HIS A 144 -1.06 -1.64 2.86
N GLU A 145 -0.61 -2.52 3.72
CA GLU A 145 -0.76 -3.97 3.56
C GLU A 145 -1.87 -4.49 4.48
N SER A 146 -2.51 -5.59 4.09
CA SER A 146 -3.46 -6.24 4.98
C SER A 146 -2.78 -6.70 6.27
N TYR A 147 -3.54 -6.75 7.36
CA TYR A 147 -3.07 -7.27 8.64
C TYR A 147 -2.47 -8.69 8.48
N ARG A 148 -3.15 -9.55 7.69
CA ARG A 148 -2.72 -10.93 7.45
C ARG A 148 -1.34 -11.00 6.76
N ALA A 149 -1.11 -10.18 5.72
CA ALA A 149 0.18 -10.10 5.03
C ALA A 149 1.27 -9.56 5.96
N THR A 150 0.96 -8.49 6.70
CA THR A 150 1.88 -7.90 7.68
C THR A 150 2.27 -8.91 8.76
N ARG A 151 1.31 -9.67 9.32
CA ARG A 151 1.54 -10.66 10.38
C ARG A 151 2.48 -11.79 9.97
N ARG A 152 2.49 -12.15 8.68
CA ARG A 152 3.38 -13.19 8.12
C ARG A 152 4.77 -12.68 7.77
N SER A 153 5.01 -11.40 7.94
CA SER A 153 6.26 -10.73 7.56
C SER A 153 7.03 -10.20 8.78
N SER A 154 8.29 -9.81 8.55
CA SER A 154 9.10 -9.11 9.56
C SER A 154 8.54 -7.73 9.96
N ARG A 155 7.52 -7.23 9.26
CA ARG A 155 6.90 -5.93 9.53
C ARG A 155 6.00 -5.97 10.77
N TYR A 156 5.43 -7.13 11.11
CA TYR A 156 4.51 -7.27 12.24
C TYR A 156 5.06 -6.73 13.56
N ALA A 157 6.22 -7.25 13.98
CA ALA A 157 6.86 -6.79 15.22
C ALA A 157 7.21 -5.29 15.18
N ARG A 158 7.56 -4.77 14.00
CA ARG A 158 7.90 -3.35 13.81
C ARG A 158 6.66 -2.46 13.85
N VAL A 159 5.51 -2.92 13.37
CA VAL A 159 4.25 -2.20 13.53
C VAL A 159 3.92 -2.10 15.01
N LEU A 160 3.94 -3.20 15.76
CA LEU A 160 3.69 -3.18 17.19
C LEU A 160 4.67 -2.27 17.95
N GLU A 161 5.95 -2.26 17.56
CA GLU A 161 6.99 -1.44 18.19
C GLU A 161 6.84 0.05 17.86
N HIS A 162 6.61 0.40 16.59
CA HIS A 162 6.73 1.78 16.14
C HIS A 162 5.41 2.54 16.05
N PHE A 163 4.28 1.85 15.96
CA PHE A 163 2.98 2.51 15.82
C PHE A 163 2.16 2.56 17.11
N ALA A 164 2.58 1.84 18.17
CA ALA A 164 1.84 1.80 19.43
C ALA A 164 1.67 3.19 20.09
N GLU A 165 2.67 4.06 19.97
CA GLU A 165 2.66 5.41 20.53
C GLU A 165 2.23 6.49 19.53
N ALA A 166 1.85 6.14 18.31
CA ALA A 166 1.26 7.07 17.37
C ALA A 166 -0.14 7.50 17.85
N ASP A 167 -0.58 8.70 17.48
CA ASP A 167 -1.95 9.15 17.83
C ASP A 167 -2.99 8.28 17.14
N ARG A 168 -2.66 7.74 15.95
CA ARG A 168 -3.45 6.75 15.21
C ARG A 168 -2.56 5.79 14.43
N LEU A 169 -2.99 4.54 14.36
CA LEU A 169 -2.62 3.56 13.35
C LEU A 169 -3.80 3.39 12.41
N LEU A 170 -3.63 3.71 11.13
CA LEU A 170 -4.68 3.57 10.12
C LEU A 170 -4.38 2.37 9.20
N ALA A 171 -5.31 1.44 9.14
CA ALA A 171 -5.39 0.44 8.08
C ALA A 171 -6.24 0.97 6.92
N LEU A 172 -6.21 0.30 5.76
CA LEU A 172 -7.00 0.73 4.59
C LEU A 172 -8.43 0.20 4.64
N THR A 173 -8.71 -0.78 5.50
CA THR A 173 -10.03 -1.39 5.69
C THR A 173 -10.40 -1.44 7.16
N ARG A 174 -11.71 -1.47 7.42
CA ARG A 174 -12.22 -1.64 8.77
C ARG A 174 -11.87 -3.01 9.36
N GLU A 175 -11.92 -4.08 8.54
CA GLU A 175 -11.57 -5.44 8.99
C GLU A 175 -10.12 -5.52 9.48
N ASP A 176 -9.18 -4.90 8.74
CA ASP A 176 -7.77 -4.85 9.16
C ASP A 176 -7.57 -3.96 10.40
N ALA A 177 -8.28 -2.83 10.52
CA ALA A 177 -8.24 -1.99 11.70
C ALA A 177 -8.73 -2.74 12.95
N ASP A 178 -9.84 -3.47 12.83
CA ASP A 178 -10.38 -4.33 13.91
C ASP A 178 -9.40 -5.46 14.26
N ALA A 179 -8.66 -5.98 13.28
CA ALA A 179 -7.63 -6.99 13.53
C ALA A 179 -6.45 -6.40 14.33
N TRP A 180 -5.98 -5.20 13.99
CA TRP A 180 -4.97 -4.51 14.76
C TRP A 180 -5.44 -4.14 16.19
N ALA A 181 -6.70 -3.74 16.34
CA ALA A 181 -7.28 -3.47 17.65
C ALA A 181 -7.28 -4.72 18.54
N ARG A 182 -7.61 -5.89 17.99
CA ARG A 182 -7.54 -7.19 18.68
C ARG A 182 -6.12 -7.60 19.07
N GLU A 183 -5.09 -7.13 18.37
CA GLU A 183 -3.68 -7.29 18.77
C GLU A 183 -3.24 -6.31 19.88
N GLY A 184 -4.16 -5.50 20.40
CA GLY A 184 -3.88 -4.55 21.46
C GLY A 184 -3.53 -3.13 20.98
N MET A 185 -3.61 -2.85 19.68
CA MET A 185 -3.41 -1.50 19.14
C MET A 185 -4.67 -0.65 19.33
N SER A 186 -4.83 -0.09 20.55
CA SER A 186 -6.02 0.72 20.94
C SER A 186 -6.18 2.01 20.12
N ASN A 187 -5.16 2.42 19.38
CA ASN A 187 -5.15 3.57 18.48
C ASN A 187 -5.48 3.20 17.01
N ALA A 188 -5.83 1.94 16.72
CA ALA A 188 -6.18 1.50 15.38
C ALA A 188 -7.48 2.14 14.88
N GLY A 189 -7.54 2.39 13.59
CA GLY A 189 -8.68 2.89 12.84
C GLY A 189 -8.49 2.61 11.36
N ASP A 190 -9.46 3.02 10.55
CA ASP A 190 -9.41 2.83 9.11
C ASP A 190 -9.46 4.15 8.34
N MET A 191 -8.80 4.16 7.19
CA MET A 191 -8.83 5.24 6.21
C MET A 191 -8.59 4.66 4.81
N PRO A 192 -9.61 4.59 3.97
CA PRO A 192 -9.46 4.05 2.62
C PRO A 192 -8.65 5.00 1.74
N ASN A 193 -8.11 4.45 0.65
CA ASN A 193 -7.48 5.27 -0.36
C ASN A 193 -8.55 6.03 -1.17
N PRO A 194 -8.32 7.31 -1.51
CA PRO A 194 -9.19 8.05 -2.42
C PRO A 194 -9.06 7.53 -3.86
N LEU A 195 -10.15 7.58 -4.59
CA LEU A 195 -10.14 7.38 -6.05
C LEU A 195 -9.25 8.45 -6.69
N HIS A 196 -8.37 8.03 -7.61
CA HIS A 196 -7.38 8.92 -8.23
C HIS A 196 -7.52 9.05 -9.75
N VAL A 197 -8.54 8.41 -10.32
CA VAL A 197 -8.88 8.52 -11.74
C VAL A 197 -10.25 9.15 -11.91
N SER A 198 -10.41 9.92 -12.99
CA SER A 198 -11.68 10.51 -13.39
C SER A 198 -11.90 10.18 -14.86
N PRO A 199 -12.80 9.23 -15.19
CA PRO A 199 -12.98 8.78 -16.56
C PRO A 199 -13.37 9.90 -17.50
N GLY A 200 -12.55 10.18 -18.51
CA GLY A 200 -12.91 11.06 -19.62
C GLY A 200 -13.86 10.40 -20.62
N ARG A 201 -13.81 9.07 -20.70
CA ARG A 201 -14.65 8.21 -21.54
C ARG A 201 -14.94 6.91 -20.80
N TYR A 202 -16.21 6.48 -20.82
CA TYR A 202 -16.60 5.18 -20.30
C TYR A 202 -16.50 4.10 -21.39
N PRO A 203 -16.13 2.85 -21.04
CA PRO A 203 -16.16 1.72 -21.95
C PRO A 203 -17.59 1.40 -22.40
N THR A 204 -17.70 0.88 -23.62
CA THR A 204 -19.00 0.40 -24.14
C THR A 204 -19.38 -0.96 -23.56
N LEU A 205 -18.44 -1.64 -22.90
CA LEU A 205 -18.49 -3.03 -22.45
C LEU A 205 -18.78 -4.05 -23.58
N LYS A 206 -18.54 -3.66 -24.85
CA LYS A 206 -18.74 -4.51 -26.04
C LYS A 206 -17.43 -5.00 -26.63
N ASP A 207 -16.32 -4.35 -26.30
CA ASP A 207 -15.01 -4.78 -26.74
C ASP A 207 -14.69 -6.16 -26.15
N PRO A 208 -14.25 -7.14 -26.97
CA PRO A 208 -14.00 -8.49 -26.47
C PRO A 208 -12.69 -8.57 -25.69
N VAL A 209 -12.58 -7.82 -24.60
CA VAL A 209 -11.36 -7.63 -23.81
C VAL A 209 -11.61 -7.83 -22.32
N VAL A 210 -10.84 -8.74 -21.74
CA VAL A 210 -10.64 -8.87 -20.29
C VAL A 210 -9.30 -8.25 -19.95
N THR A 211 -9.27 -7.36 -18.96
CA THR A 211 -8.02 -6.65 -18.56
C THR A 211 -7.59 -7.04 -17.16
N CYS A 212 -6.29 -7.30 -17.01
CA CYS A 212 -5.60 -7.50 -15.76
C CYS A 212 -4.51 -6.44 -15.60
N LEU A 213 -4.52 -5.68 -14.49
CA LEU A 213 -3.55 -4.62 -14.19
C LEU A 213 -2.78 -4.94 -12.93
N GLY A 214 -1.46 -4.96 -12.98
CA GLY A 214 -0.64 -5.11 -11.79
C GLY A 214 0.79 -5.55 -12.08
N ARG A 215 1.61 -5.52 -11.04
CA ARG A 215 2.98 -6.01 -11.12
C ARG A 215 3.00 -7.50 -11.47
N LEU A 216 3.90 -7.93 -12.36
CA LEU A 216 4.04 -9.35 -12.71
C LEU A 216 4.87 -10.08 -11.66
N SER A 217 4.24 -10.37 -10.52
CA SER A 217 4.82 -10.98 -9.33
C SER A 217 3.87 -12.05 -8.75
N HIS A 218 4.37 -12.88 -7.85
CA HIS A 218 3.61 -14.03 -7.32
C HIS A 218 2.30 -13.61 -6.64
N GLU A 219 2.33 -12.53 -5.86
CA GLU A 219 1.17 -12.02 -5.13
C GLU A 219 0.04 -11.55 -6.05
N LYS A 220 0.36 -11.11 -7.28
CA LYS A 220 -0.65 -10.64 -8.25
C LYS A 220 -1.32 -11.75 -9.05
N GLY A 221 -0.81 -12.99 -8.99
CA GLY A 221 -1.52 -14.16 -9.43
C GLY A 221 -1.84 -14.23 -10.93
N VAL A 222 -1.11 -13.55 -11.82
CA VAL A 222 -1.38 -13.55 -13.26
C VAL A 222 -1.32 -14.95 -13.86
N ASP A 223 -0.52 -15.84 -13.27
CA ASP A 223 -0.50 -17.28 -13.62
C ASP A 223 -1.88 -17.95 -13.42
N LEU A 224 -2.63 -17.58 -12.39
CA LEU A 224 -4.00 -18.09 -12.15
C LEU A 224 -4.99 -17.52 -13.17
N ALA A 225 -4.81 -16.25 -13.60
CA ALA A 225 -5.62 -15.69 -14.68
C ALA A 225 -5.37 -16.42 -16.00
N LEU A 226 -4.12 -16.74 -16.31
CA LEU A 226 -3.78 -17.51 -17.51
C LEU A 226 -4.38 -18.92 -17.47
N GLU A 227 -4.34 -19.60 -16.31
CA GLU A 227 -4.95 -20.92 -16.13
C GLU A 227 -6.47 -20.88 -16.32
N ALA A 228 -7.15 -19.88 -15.78
CA ALA A 228 -8.57 -19.65 -16.00
C ALA A 228 -8.87 -19.33 -17.47
N TRP A 229 -8.02 -18.48 -18.08
CA TRP A 229 -8.19 -18.07 -19.49
C TRP A 229 -8.03 -19.23 -20.47
N ALA A 230 -7.15 -20.18 -20.20
CA ALA A 230 -7.02 -21.40 -21.01
C ALA A 230 -8.31 -22.24 -21.04
N GLN A 231 -9.15 -22.15 -20.02
CA GLN A 231 -10.46 -22.84 -19.96
C GLN A 231 -11.57 -22.04 -20.69
N VAL A 232 -11.41 -20.73 -20.81
CA VAL A 232 -12.41 -19.81 -21.39
C VAL A 232 -12.19 -19.60 -22.87
N SER A 233 -10.97 -19.32 -23.28
CA SER A 233 -10.61 -18.88 -24.66
C SER A 233 -11.02 -19.83 -25.77
N PRO A 234 -11.04 -21.19 -25.62
CA PRO A 234 -11.49 -22.07 -26.70
C PRO A 234 -12.97 -21.87 -27.08
N ARG A 235 -13.80 -21.35 -26.15
CA ARG A 235 -15.23 -21.07 -26.38
C ARG A 235 -15.48 -19.65 -26.86
N HIS A 236 -14.47 -18.75 -26.68
CA HIS A 236 -14.56 -17.33 -26.99
C HIS A 236 -13.30 -16.86 -27.75
N PRO A 237 -13.06 -17.35 -28.97
CA PRO A 237 -11.81 -17.12 -29.71
C PRO A 237 -11.58 -15.65 -30.09
N ASP A 238 -12.64 -14.84 -30.11
CA ASP A 238 -12.54 -13.41 -30.41
C ASP A 238 -12.14 -12.57 -29.19
N TRP A 239 -12.23 -13.12 -27.98
CA TRP A 239 -11.86 -12.40 -26.77
C TRP A 239 -10.36 -12.46 -26.50
N ARG A 240 -9.85 -11.40 -25.90
CA ARG A 240 -8.43 -11.24 -25.52
C ARG A 240 -8.31 -11.01 -24.03
N LEU A 241 -7.27 -11.62 -23.42
CA LEU A 241 -6.80 -11.26 -22.09
C LEU A 241 -5.63 -10.29 -22.24
N ARG A 242 -5.84 -9.03 -21.88
CA ARG A 242 -4.79 -8.00 -21.84
C ARG A 242 -4.17 -7.91 -20.46
N VAL A 243 -2.86 -8.08 -20.39
CA VAL A 243 -2.08 -8.03 -19.16
C VAL A 243 -1.18 -6.80 -19.20
N TYR A 244 -1.47 -5.84 -18.33
CA TYR A 244 -0.70 -4.62 -18.16
C TYR A 244 0.13 -4.68 -16.88
N GLY A 245 1.41 -4.44 -17.00
CA GLY A 245 2.37 -4.42 -15.91
C GLY A 245 3.69 -5.07 -16.31
N SER A 246 4.69 -4.87 -15.47
CA SER A 246 6.01 -5.50 -15.59
C SER A 246 6.38 -6.16 -14.27
N GLY A 247 7.35 -7.08 -14.31
CA GLY A 247 7.83 -7.72 -13.09
C GLY A 247 8.65 -8.96 -13.32
N PRO A 248 9.20 -9.54 -12.25
CA PRO A 248 10.17 -10.64 -12.34
C PRO A 248 9.60 -11.93 -12.93
N LEU A 249 8.28 -12.07 -13.02
CA LEU A 249 7.66 -13.28 -13.56
C LEU A 249 7.27 -13.18 -15.04
N GLU A 250 7.53 -12.08 -15.74
CA GLU A 250 7.05 -11.86 -17.11
C GLU A 250 7.46 -12.99 -18.07
N ASP A 251 8.74 -13.34 -18.14
CA ASP A 251 9.22 -14.41 -19.02
C ASP A 251 8.58 -15.78 -18.69
N ARG A 252 8.36 -16.04 -17.40
CA ARG A 252 7.69 -17.26 -16.94
C ARG A 252 6.22 -17.29 -17.38
N LEU A 253 5.52 -16.17 -17.26
CA LEU A 253 4.11 -16.05 -17.65
C LEU A 253 3.92 -16.20 -19.16
N ARG A 254 4.81 -15.63 -19.98
CA ARG A 254 4.81 -15.81 -21.44
C ARG A 254 5.03 -17.28 -21.82
N ARG A 255 5.99 -17.97 -21.19
CA ARG A 255 6.19 -19.42 -21.41
C ARG A 255 4.98 -20.24 -20.98
N LEU A 256 4.32 -19.87 -19.90
CA LEU A 256 3.11 -20.54 -19.40
C LEU A 256 1.96 -20.39 -20.40
N ALA A 257 1.75 -19.19 -20.95
CA ALA A 257 0.77 -18.96 -22.01
C ALA A 257 1.06 -19.83 -23.26
N GLY A 258 2.33 -19.99 -23.63
CA GLY A 258 2.75 -20.89 -24.70
C GLY A 258 2.44 -22.35 -24.42
N SER A 259 2.70 -22.81 -23.19
CA SER A 259 2.44 -24.23 -22.81
C SER A 259 0.95 -24.58 -22.75
N TRP A 260 0.07 -23.60 -22.60
CA TRP A 260 -1.38 -23.76 -22.67
C TRP A 260 -1.99 -23.39 -24.02
N GLU A 261 -1.16 -23.12 -25.02
CA GLU A 261 -1.58 -22.79 -26.40
C GLU A 261 -2.52 -21.56 -26.48
N ILE A 262 -2.35 -20.61 -25.55
CA ILE A 262 -3.16 -19.37 -25.49
C ILE A 262 -2.38 -18.10 -25.87
N SER A 263 -1.18 -18.22 -26.40
CA SER A 263 -0.34 -17.06 -26.75
C SER A 263 -1.01 -16.09 -27.74
N GLU A 264 -1.85 -16.57 -28.63
CA GLU A 264 -2.54 -15.75 -29.65
C GLU A 264 -3.72 -14.94 -29.06
N VAL A 265 -4.19 -15.31 -27.87
CA VAL A 265 -5.35 -14.68 -27.20
C VAL A 265 -4.98 -14.01 -25.88
N VAL A 266 -3.66 -13.93 -25.56
CA VAL A 266 -3.12 -13.22 -24.39
C VAL A 266 -2.13 -12.17 -24.85
N GLU A 267 -2.39 -10.91 -24.51
CA GLU A 267 -1.56 -9.77 -24.89
C GLU A 267 -0.85 -9.21 -23.65
N PHE A 268 0.49 -9.25 -23.63
CA PHE A 268 1.31 -8.63 -22.58
C PHE A 268 1.78 -7.25 -23.05
N HIS A 269 1.21 -6.20 -22.50
CA HIS A 269 1.45 -4.81 -22.88
C HIS A 269 2.61 -4.14 -22.12
N GLY A 270 3.17 -4.81 -21.09
CA GLY A 270 4.18 -4.19 -20.24
C GLY A 270 3.60 -3.14 -19.28
N ALA A 271 4.46 -2.38 -18.63
CA ALA A 271 4.03 -1.28 -17.77
C ALA A 271 3.40 -0.16 -18.60
N THR A 272 2.23 0.31 -18.20
CA THR A 272 1.56 1.43 -18.89
C THR A 272 1.44 2.65 -17.97
N HIS A 273 1.56 3.83 -18.57
CA HIS A 273 1.21 5.11 -17.95
C HIS A 273 -0.21 5.55 -18.31
N ASP A 274 -0.77 4.96 -19.36
CA ASP A 274 -2.12 5.22 -19.85
C ASP A 274 -3.07 4.12 -19.41
N ILE A 275 -3.40 4.14 -18.12
CA ILE A 275 -4.38 3.24 -17.51
C ILE A 275 -5.78 3.56 -18.03
N GLU A 276 -6.03 4.82 -18.36
CA GLU A 276 -7.33 5.29 -18.82
C GLU A 276 -7.73 4.63 -20.13
N THR A 277 -6.85 4.63 -21.11
CA THR A 277 -7.09 3.93 -22.39
C THR A 277 -7.25 2.43 -22.17
N ALA A 278 -6.39 1.81 -21.33
CA ALA A 278 -6.48 0.38 -21.06
C ALA A 278 -7.84 -0.02 -20.47
N LEU A 279 -8.39 0.77 -19.55
CA LEU A 279 -9.70 0.51 -18.94
C LEU A 279 -10.86 0.89 -19.87
N ALA A 280 -10.75 1.99 -20.61
CA ALA A 280 -11.80 2.44 -21.53
C ALA A 280 -12.02 1.50 -22.74
N GLU A 281 -11.04 0.68 -23.09
CA GLU A 281 -11.11 -0.34 -24.14
C GLU A 281 -11.37 -1.75 -23.61
N SER A 282 -11.81 -1.87 -22.36
CA SER A 282 -12.06 -3.14 -21.70
C SER A 282 -13.56 -3.35 -21.45
N SER A 283 -13.98 -4.61 -21.34
CA SER A 283 -15.34 -4.99 -20.96
C SER A 283 -15.44 -5.69 -19.62
N ILE A 284 -14.35 -6.32 -19.16
CA ILE A 284 -14.30 -7.05 -17.90
C ILE A 284 -12.93 -6.77 -17.28
N PHE A 285 -12.90 -6.59 -15.96
CA PHE A 285 -11.66 -6.51 -15.19
C PHE A 285 -11.43 -7.82 -14.43
N ALA A 286 -10.18 -8.30 -14.41
CA ALA A 286 -9.76 -9.51 -13.70
C ALA A 286 -8.74 -9.20 -12.61
N LEU A 287 -9.04 -9.58 -11.35
CA LEU A 287 -8.13 -9.50 -10.22
C LEU A 287 -7.81 -10.92 -9.69
N PRO A 288 -6.81 -11.60 -10.26
CA PRO A 288 -6.45 -12.96 -9.86
C PRO A 288 -5.49 -13.01 -8.66
N SER A 289 -5.40 -11.95 -7.87
CA SER A 289 -4.40 -11.77 -6.82
C SER A 289 -4.52 -12.81 -5.70
N ARG A 290 -3.36 -13.22 -5.17
CA ARG A 290 -3.24 -14.05 -3.96
C ARG A 290 -3.24 -13.23 -2.69
N GLU A 291 -2.72 -11.99 -2.79
CA GLU A 291 -2.63 -11.06 -1.65
C GLU A 291 -2.84 -9.64 -2.14
N GLU A 292 -3.64 -8.88 -1.39
CA GLU A 292 -3.89 -7.45 -1.60
C GLU A 292 -3.94 -6.72 -0.25
N GLY A 293 -3.61 -5.43 -0.27
CA GLY A 293 -3.94 -4.51 0.82
C GLY A 293 -5.27 -3.82 0.52
N PHE A 294 -5.22 -2.96 -0.51
CA PHE A 294 -6.38 -2.24 -1.05
C PHE A 294 -6.13 -2.07 -2.54
N PRO A 295 -6.71 -2.92 -3.40
CA PRO A 295 -6.34 -2.99 -4.80
C PRO A 295 -6.78 -1.75 -5.59
N MET A 296 -5.84 -0.81 -5.79
CA MET A 296 -6.10 0.44 -6.52
C MET A 296 -6.60 0.18 -7.95
N SER A 297 -6.12 -0.88 -8.60
CA SER A 297 -6.57 -1.25 -9.94
C SER A 297 -8.05 -1.66 -10.00
N VAL A 298 -8.60 -2.21 -8.91
CA VAL A 298 -10.04 -2.46 -8.78
C VAL A 298 -10.80 -1.14 -8.63
N LEU A 299 -10.29 -0.24 -7.79
CA LEU A 299 -10.90 1.08 -7.61
C LEU A 299 -10.94 1.85 -8.94
N GLU A 300 -9.86 1.77 -9.72
CA GLU A 300 -9.77 2.31 -11.08
C GLU A 300 -10.81 1.64 -12.01
N ALA A 301 -10.86 0.31 -12.04
CA ALA A 301 -11.81 -0.44 -12.88
C ALA A 301 -13.28 -0.13 -12.54
N MET A 302 -13.62 -0.05 -11.25
CA MET A 302 -14.96 0.35 -10.78
C MET A 302 -15.33 1.76 -11.26
N ALA A 303 -14.39 2.71 -11.25
CA ALA A 303 -14.63 4.06 -11.74
C ALA A 303 -15.00 4.09 -13.23
N TYR A 304 -14.39 3.20 -14.02
CA TYR A 304 -14.73 3.01 -15.43
C TYR A 304 -16.02 2.18 -15.61
N GLY A 305 -16.62 1.65 -14.56
CA GLY A 305 -17.81 0.80 -14.64
C GLY A 305 -17.51 -0.57 -15.24
N LEU A 306 -16.31 -1.10 -15.02
CA LEU A 306 -15.95 -2.45 -15.43
C LEU A 306 -16.42 -3.46 -14.37
N PRO A 307 -17.29 -4.44 -14.74
CA PRO A 307 -17.58 -5.57 -13.87
C PRO A 307 -16.29 -6.34 -13.59
N THR A 308 -16.08 -6.69 -12.34
CA THR A 308 -14.83 -7.29 -11.88
C THR A 308 -15.04 -8.75 -11.51
N VAL A 309 -14.16 -9.65 -11.99
CA VAL A 309 -13.97 -10.99 -11.41
C VAL A 309 -12.74 -10.96 -10.55
N ALA A 310 -12.87 -11.31 -9.26
CA ALA A 310 -11.78 -11.21 -8.31
C ALA A 310 -11.70 -12.44 -7.40
N PHE A 311 -10.48 -12.85 -7.02
CA PHE A 311 -10.34 -13.71 -5.86
C PHE A 311 -10.60 -12.92 -4.57
N ASP A 312 -11.41 -13.48 -3.68
CA ASP A 312 -11.66 -12.95 -2.33
C ASP A 312 -10.44 -13.22 -1.42
N CYS A 313 -9.30 -12.66 -1.77
CA CYS A 313 -8.01 -12.97 -1.15
C CYS A 313 -7.67 -12.11 0.08
N ALA A 314 -8.36 -10.99 0.28
CA ALA A 314 -8.02 -10.03 1.33
C ALA A 314 -9.20 -9.11 1.70
N PRO A 315 -9.18 -8.53 2.92
CA PRO A 315 -10.18 -7.54 3.34
C PRO A 315 -10.36 -6.39 2.36
N GLY A 316 -9.28 -5.91 1.73
CA GLY A 316 -9.35 -4.81 0.76
C GLY A 316 -10.16 -5.13 -0.49
N VAL A 317 -10.26 -6.40 -0.89
CA VAL A 317 -11.14 -6.81 -1.98
C VAL A 317 -12.60 -6.69 -1.57
N ARG A 318 -12.94 -7.18 -0.36
CA ARG A 318 -14.32 -7.10 0.19
C ARG A 318 -14.72 -5.68 0.61
N GLU A 319 -13.74 -4.83 0.92
CA GLU A 319 -14.01 -3.40 1.16
C GLU A 319 -14.46 -2.69 -0.12
N LEU A 320 -13.91 -3.09 -1.28
CA LEU A 320 -14.23 -2.49 -2.58
C LEU A 320 -15.43 -3.14 -3.25
N LEU A 321 -15.52 -4.47 -3.20
CA LEU A 321 -16.43 -5.26 -4.04
C LEU A 321 -17.46 -6.02 -3.20
N THR A 322 -18.68 -6.09 -3.75
CA THR A 322 -19.82 -6.86 -3.21
C THR A 322 -20.19 -7.95 -4.21
N ASP A 323 -20.06 -9.22 -3.80
CA ASP A 323 -20.36 -10.36 -4.64
C ASP A 323 -21.80 -10.34 -5.17
N GLY A 324 -21.96 -10.60 -6.47
CA GLY A 324 -23.23 -10.61 -7.17
C GLY A 324 -23.88 -9.24 -7.37
N HIS A 325 -23.30 -8.16 -6.85
CA HIS A 325 -23.80 -6.78 -7.01
C HIS A 325 -22.95 -5.96 -7.97
N ASP A 326 -21.65 -5.77 -7.68
CA ASP A 326 -20.74 -4.98 -8.49
C ASP A 326 -19.50 -5.78 -8.97
N ALA A 327 -19.42 -7.05 -8.56
CA ALA A 327 -18.37 -7.99 -8.93
C ALA A 327 -18.82 -9.43 -8.77
N LEU A 328 -18.00 -10.36 -9.24
CA LEU A 328 -18.06 -11.79 -8.92
C LEU A 328 -16.84 -12.15 -8.08
N LEU A 329 -17.06 -12.48 -6.81
CA LEU A 329 -16.01 -12.88 -5.88
C LEU A 329 -15.86 -14.39 -5.87
N ILE A 330 -14.65 -14.86 -6.12
CA ILE A 330 -14.33 -16.27 -6.26
C ILE A 330 -13.41 -16.69 -5.10
N TRP A 331 -13.55 -17.90 -4.64
CA TRP A 331 -12.67 -18.44 -3.60
C TRP A 331 -11.18 -18.37 -4.03
N PRO A 332 -10.27 -17.94 -3.16
CA PRO A 332 -8.87 -17.78 -3.52
C PRO A 332 -8.23 -19.05 -4.12
N GLY A 333 -7.75 -18.95 -5.35
CA GLY A 333 -7.10 -20.03 -6.08
C GLY A 333 -8.06 -20.98 -6.84
N ASP A 334 -9.37 -20.79 -6.77
CA ASP A 334 -10.34 -21.53 -7.58
C ASP A 334 -10.36 -20.99 -9.02
N THR A 335 -9.43 -21.49 -9.84
CA THR A 335 -9.30 -21.08 -11.25
C THR A 335 -10.46 -21.56 -12.12
N VAL A 336 -11.15 -22.65 -11.73
CA VAL A 336 -12.36 -23.15 -12.41
C VAL A 336 -13.54 -22.21 -12.16
N GLY A 337 -13.77 -21.83 -10.90
CA GLY A 337 -14.80 -20.83 -10.55
C GLY A 337 -14.51 -19.48 -11.20
N PHE A 338 -13.24 -19.06 -11.25
CA PHE A 338 -12.82 -17.82 -11.92
C PHE A 338 -13.10 -17.86 -13.43
N ALA A 339 -12.81 -19.00 -14.10
CA ALA A 339 -13.12 -19.23 -15.49
C ALA A 339 -14.64 -19.20 -15.76
N ALA A 340 -15.44 -19.83 -14.88
CA ALA A 340 -16.90 -19.83 -14.99
C ALA A 340 -17.50 -18.41 -14.83
N ALA A 341 -16.94 -17.60 -13.94
CA ALA A 341 -17.33 -16.19 -13.75
C ALA A 341 -16.99 -15.34 -14.97
N LEU A 342 -15.81 -15.49 -15.55
CA LEU A 342 -15.44 -14.83 -16.81
C LEU A 342 -16.35 -15.25 -17.95
N ASP A 343 -16.59 -16.56 -18.12
CA ASP A 343 -17.49 -17.11 -19.14
C ASP A 343 -18.91 -16.54 -19.04
N ARG A 344 -19.43 -16.38 -17.80
CA ARG A 344 -20.73 -15.77 -17.55
C ARG A 344 -20.78 -14.32 -18.03
N LEU A 345 -19.79 -13.50 -17.63
CA LEU A 345 -19.72 -12.09 -18.03
C LEU A 345 -19.48 -11.91 -19.54
N ILE A 346 -18.78 -12.83 -20.18
CA ILE A 346 -18.56 -12.82 -21.63
C ILE A 346 -19.86 -13.06 -22.39
N ARG A 347 -20.67 -14.03 -21.95
CA ARG A 347 -21.90 -14.45 -22.64
C ARG A 347 -23.11 -13.56 -22.36
N ASP A 348 -23.15 -12.95 -21.18
CA ASP A 348 -24.28 -12.18 -20.70
C ASP A 348 -23.96 -10.69 -20.70
N GLU A 349 -24.29 -10.01 -21.83
CA GLU A 349 -24.01 -8.58 -21.98
C GLU A 349 -24.85 -7.74 -21.01
N ASP A 350 -26.10 -8.09 -20.78
CA ASP A 350 -26.99 -7.35 -19.88
C ASP A 350 -26.50 -7.42 -18.44
N PHE A 351 -26.12 -8.61 -17.98
CA PHE A 351 -25.53 -8.80 -16.64
C PHE A 351 -24.19 -8.09 -16.50
N ARG A 352 -23.36 -8.08 -17.55
CA ARG A 352 -22.10 -7.33 -17.59
C ARG A 352 -22.33 -5.83 -17.42
N HIS A 353 -23.35 -5.28 -18.08
CA HIS A 353 -23.74 -3.88 -17.94
C HIS A 353 -24.33 -3.55 -16.56
N GLU A 354 -25.14 -4.44 -16.00
CA GLU A 354 -25.73 -4.30 -14.67
C GLU A 354 -24.64 -4.19 -13.60
N LEU A 355 -23.73 -5.17 -13.55
CA LEU A 355 -22.62 -5.15 -12.59
C LEU A 355 -21.72 -3.93 -12.77
N GLY A 356 -21.40 -3.57 -14.00
CA GLY A 356 -20.58 -2.39 -14.30
C GLY A 356 -21.25 -1.08 -13.86
N GLY A 357 -22.57 -0.98 -14.00
CA GLY A 357 -23.37 0.13 -13.50
C GLY A 357 -23.28 0.26 -11.98
N HIS A 358 -23.47 -0.84 -11.27
CA HIS A 358 -23.36 -0.90 -9.81
C HIS A 358 -21.93 -0.60 -9.33
N ALA A 359 -20.88 -1.11 -10.02
CA ALA A 359 -19.48 -0.81 -9.69
C ALA A 359 -19.21 0.70 -9.72
N ARG A 360 -19.73 1.39 -10.75
CA ARG A 360 -19.59 2.84 -10.90
C ARG A 360 -20.36 3.62 -9.82
N GLU A 361 -21.46 3.10 -9.31
CA GLU A 361 -22.15 3.70 -8.18
C GLU A 361 -21.40 3.43 -6.86
N SER A 362 -21.02 2.18 -6.63
CA SER A 362 -20.33 1.75 -5.41
C SER A 362 -19.01 2.49 -5.18
N VAL A 363 -18.25 2.81 -6.26
CA VAL A 363 -16.96 3.49 -6.15
C VAL A 363 -17.07 4.91 -5.60
N ARG A 364 -18.22 5.56 -5.70
CA ARG A 364 -18.44 6.95 -5.24
C ARG A 364 -18.15 7.14 -3.75
N ARG A 365 -18.25 6.09 -2.93
CA ARG A 365 -17.88 6.16 -1.51
C ARG A 365 -16.38 6.43 -1.27
N PHE A 366 -15.56 6.29 -2.30
CA PHE A 366 -14.13 6.58 -2.31
C PHE A 366 -13.80 7.88 -3.07
N ASP A 367 -14.83 8.69 -3.34
CA ASP A 367 -14.64 10.01 -3.95
C ASP A 367 -13.59 10.80 -3.15
N PRO A 368 -12.64 11.46 -3.83
CA PRO A 368 -11.57 12.22 -3.19
C PRO A 368 -12.08 13.20 -2.13
N GLU A 369 -13.19 13.91 -2.41
CA GLU A 369 -13.74 14.89 -1.47
C GLU A 369 -14.27 14.20 -0.19
N LEU A 370 -14.96 13.07 -0.33
CA LEU A 370 -15.45 12.31 0.82
C LEU A 370 -14.32 11.73 1.68
N VAL A 371 -13.25 11.26 1.05
CA VAL A 371 -12.07 10.75 1.79
C VAL A 371 -11.31 11.89 2.44
N LEU A 372 -11.21 13.06 1.79
CA LEU A 372 -10.62 14.25 2.41
C LEU A 372 -11.42 14.72 3.63
N ASP A 373 -12.75 14.73 3.55
CA ASP A 373 -13.61 15.06 4.69
C ASP A 373 -13.34 14.12 5.88
N ARG A 374 -13.10 12.83 5.63
CA ARG A 374 -12.69 11.87 6.67
C ARG A 374 -11.32 12.21 7.26
N TRP A 375 -10.35 12.63 6.45
CA TRP A 375 -9.03 13.07 6.91
C TRP A 375 -9.13 14.33 7.78
N GLU A 376 -9.85 15.35 7.35
CA GLU A 376 -10.05 16.60 8.09
C GLU A 376 -10.82 16.36 9.40
N HIS A 377 -11.84 15.49 9.36
CA HIS A 377 -12.54 15.06 10.58
C HIS A 377 -11.59 14.35 11.57
N LEU A 378 -10.73 13.46 11.07
CA LEU A 378 -9.72 12.81 11.90
C LEU A 378 -8.76 13.82 12.52
N PHE A 379 -8.27 14.80 11.75
CA PHE A 379 -7.41 15.86 12.26
C PHE A 379 -8.10 16.64 13.40
N SER A 380 -9.36 16.99 13.22
CA SER A 380 -10.15 17.68 14.24
C SER A 380 -10.34 16.83 15.51
N LEU A 381 -10.59 15.52 15.37
CA LEU A 381 -10.70 14.61 16.51
C LEU A 381 -9.38 14.50 17.30
N LEU A 382 -8.25 14.58 16.64
CA LEU A 382 -6.93 14.50 17.27
C LEU A 382 -6.61 15.77 18.08
N ASP A 383 -7.14 16.93 17.73
CA ASP A 383 -6.95 18.17 18.51
C ASP A 383 -7.61 18.10 19.87
N HIS A 384 -8.78 17.47 19.96
CA HIS A 384 -9.55 17.36 21.19
C HIS A 384 -9.03 16.29 22.16
N ARG A 385 -8.07 15.46 21.74
CA ARG A 385 -7.40 14.55 22.66
C ARG A 385 -6.28 15.28 23.38
N PRO A 386 -6.25 15.28 24.75
CA PRO A 386 -5.08 15.74 25.49
C PRO A 386 -3.89 14.94 24.96
N GLY A 387 -2.87 15.63 24.46
CA GLY A 387 -1.66 14.99 23.96
C GLY A 387 -1.12 14.07 25.06
N ALA A 388 -0.96 12.79 24.79
CA ALA A 388 -0.13 11.97 25.64
C ALA A 388 1.22 12.70 25.73
N GLU A 389 1.67 13.00 26.95
CA GLU A 389 3.00 13.57 27.18
C GLU A 389 4.00 12.65 26.47
N ARG A 390 4.44 13.04 25.29
CA ARG A 390 5.42 12.23 24.54
C ARG A 390 6.73 12.39 25.28
N ARG A 391 7.22 11.29 25.81
CA ARG A 391 8.56 11.22 26.36
C ARG A 391 9.55 11.68 25.30
N ALA A 392 10.48 12.52 25.71
CA ALA A 392 11.69 12.81 24.94
C ALA A 392 12.26 11.49 24.37
N PRO A 393 12.91 11.52 23.19
CA PRO A 393 13.42 10.30 22.56
C PRO A 393 14.19 9.48 23.59
N ALA A 394 13.79 8.21 23.74
CA ALA A 394 14.38 7.31 24.71
C ALA A 394 15.90 7.28 24.49
N GLU A 395 16.65 7.65 25.51
CA GLU A 395 18.10 7.42 25.49
C GLU A 395 18.38 5.95 25.15
N PRO A 396 19.40 5.65 24.35
CA PRO A 396 19.72 4.28 24.02
C PRO A 396 19.97 3.54 25.34
N LEU A 397 19.17 2.49 25.61
CA LEU A 397 19.35 1.60 26.74
C LEU A 397 20.81 1.12 26.75
N THR A 398 21.63 1.76 27.56
CA THR A 398 22.93 1.24 27.97
C THR A 398 22.61 0.04 28.86
N THR A 399 22.69 -1.15 28.31
CA THR A 399 22.52 -2.40 29.05
C THR A 399 23.63 -2.48 30.06
N VAL A 400 23.39 -2.02 31.27
CA VAL A 400 24.22 -2.35 32.44
C VAL A 400 23.89 -3.81 32.74
N LEU A 401 24.85 -4.68 32.39
CA LEU A 401 24.78 -6.07 32.84
C LEU A 401 24.91 -6.09 34.36
N PRO A 402 24.04 -6.75 35.13
CA PRO A 402 24.25 -6.94 36.54
C PRO A 402 25.47 -7.87 36.69
N HIS A 403 26.41 -7.43 37.53
CA HIS A 403 27.52 -8.26 37.98
C HIS A 403 26.98 -9.54 38.61
N SER A 404 27.31 -10.69 38.03
CA SER A 404 27.12 -12.02 38.58
C SER A 404 27.83 -12.10 39.92
N ALA A 405 27.08 -12.11 41.01
CA ALA A 405 27.57 -12.55 42.30
C ALA A 405 27.83 -14.06 42.21
N ALA A 406 29.06 -14.41 42.50
CA ALA A 406 29.51 -15.77 42.65
C ALA A 406 28.65 -16.48 43.71
N ALA A 407 27.95 -17.53 43.33
CA ALA A 407 27.37 -18.49 44.29
C ALA A 407 28.16 -19.79 44.19
N GLY A 408 28.66 -20.18 45.34
CA GLY A 408 29.56 -21.30 45.54
C GLY A 408 28.92 -22.66 45.23
N GLU A 409 29.81 -23.58 44.97
CA GLU A 409 29.52 -25.03 44.85
C GLU A 409 28.82 -25.60 46.07
N PRO A 410 27.97 -26.58 45.91
CA PRO A 410 27.79 -27.61 46.93
C PRO A 410 28.43 -28.93 46.47
N SER A 411 29.37 -29.38 47.29
CA SER A 411 29.93 -30.69 47.31
C SER A 411 28.93 -31.79 47.71
N LEU A 412 28.99 -32.93 46.99
CA LEU A 412 28.79 -34.31 47.43
C LEU A 412 27.45 -34.76 48.06
N LYS A 413 26.85 -35.75 47.51
CA LYS A 413 27.13 -37.20 47.67
C LYS A 413 26.39 -38.03 46.65
#